data_60fb9c11cfd424bc46012e75e1f61a24
#
_entry.id   60fb9c11cfd424bc46012e75e1f61a24
#
_cell.length_a   1.000
_cell.length_b   1.000
_cell.length_c   1.000
_cell.angle_alpha   90.00
_cell.angle_beta   90.00
_cell.angle_gamma   90.00
#
_symmetry.space_group_name_H-M   'P 1'
#
loop_
_entity.id
_entity.type
_entity.pdbx_description
1 polymer ?
#
loop_
_entity_poly.entity_id
_entity_poly.type
_entity_poly.pdbx_seq_one_letter_code
_entity_poly.pdbx_strand_id
1 'polypeptide(L)'
;LPILRIDLIHIHHLRNMYLDIFKVAQEKNVPFIYTMHDFYSICPSVKLFDEETFLCNYNNQNGCSSCISKKFKLNINFIPLWRKEFYSNLKLAKKIIVPSSNTKNIVLDIYKDLTIDVIEHGYNQANKESNYSNIKKNKKEKFNIAFIGGISEEKGLRYLKGLIAEARKSEITIHLFGMAENKKYNTNKQNYIYHGEYLQKDLPNLLLENDIKLVCLMSMWPETYSYTLSESLIAEIPVITFDLGAIAERVKAIDAGWIFPIHSTAKDIFKFILTVKSNIAGEYQKKKENIRHYLKEMKSVKEMANEYARIYNKTINTFPVLAYDTNDTQSKIEFYKKSRELNPSSIKSIQEKKEYKRIKNIIKGSAPFKRAFREMKLYRETYKNSKWRNKILFKFIWYRIICLNTCSTFTKKYY
;
A
#
# COMPACT_ATOMS: atom_id res chain seq x y z
N LEU A 1 -7.11 20.68 15.73
CA LEU A 1 -7.63 21.10 14.42
C LEU A 1 -7.83 22.61 14.34
N PRO A 2 -8.58 23.29 15.23
CA PRO A 2 -8.76 24.74 15.15
C PRO A 2 -7.45 25.54 15.22
N ILE A 3 -6.49 25.07 16.03
CA ILE A 3 -5.17 25.71 16.21
C ILE A 3 -4.36 25.78 14.90
N LEU A 4 -4.52 24.77 14.03
CA LEU A 4 -3.77 24.67 12.77
C LEU A 4 -4.55 25.20 11.56
N ARG A 5 -5.76 25.76 11.77
CA ARG A 5 -6.65 26.21 10.69
C ARG A 5 -6.79 25.17 9.58
N ILE A 6 -7.18 23.95 9.97
CA ILE A 6 -7.35 22.86 9.04
C ILE A 6 -8.74 22.96 8.42
N ASP A 7 -8.80 23.19 7.12
CA ASP A 7 -10.02 23.30 6.34
C ASP A 7 -10.52 21.98 5.81
N LEU A 8 -9.62 20.98 5.66
CA LEU A 8 -9.92 19.67 5.13
C LEU A 8 -8.96 18.62 5.73
N ILE A 9 -9.47 17.44 6.02
CA ILE A 9 -8.68 16.26 6.38
C ILE A 9 -8.74 15.26 5.23
N HIS A 10 -7.58 14.84 4.71
CA HIS A 10 -7.50 13.71 3.80
C HIS A 10 -6.86 12.51 4.50
N ILE A 11 -7.65 11.43 4.64
CA ILE A 11 -7.25 10.22 5.31
C ILE A 11 -6.84 9.19 4.24
N HIS A 12 -5.58 8.76 4.27
CA HIS A 12 -5.05 7.76 3.35
C HIS A 12 -4.93 6.38 3.97
N HIS A 13 -4.75 6.30 5.29
CA HIS A 13 -4.58 5.03 5.99
C HIS A 13 -4.82 5.19 7.48
N LEU A 14 -5.45 4.18 8.09
CA LEU A 14 -5.78 4.21 9.53
C LEU A 14 -5.11 3.08 10.32
N ARG A 15 -4.32 2.22 9.70
CA ARG A 15 -3.60 1.19 10.43
C ARG A 15 -2.63 1.84 11.42
N ASN A 16 -2.74 1.44 12.69
CA ASN A 16 -2.01 2.05 13.81
C ASN A 16 -2.45 3.48 14.16
N MET A 17 -3.58 3.95 13.64
CA MET A 17 -4.25 5.19 14.05
C MET A 17 -5.58 4.86 14.74
N TYR A 18 -6.06 5.81 15.58
CA TYR A 18 -7.37 5.67 16.18
C TYR A 18 -8.46 6.14 15.21
N LEU A 19 -9.60 5.42 15.21
CA LEU A 19 -10.79 5.84 14.46
C LEU A 19 -11.42 7.14 15.01
N ASP A 20 -10.98 7.59 16.19
CA ASP A 20 -11.37 8.89 16.78
C ASP A 20 -11.13 10.08 15.83
N ILE A 21 -10.28 9.95 14.80
CA ILE A 21 -10.08 11.02 13.81
C ILE A 21 -11.40 11.40 13.12
N PHE A 22 -12.26 10.43 12.85
CA PHE A 22 -13.58 10.67 12.26
C PHE A 22 -14.46 11.49 13.19
N LYS A 23 -14.51 11.10 14.48
CA LYS A 23 -15.26 11.79 15.51
C LYS A 23 -14.75 13.21 15.73
N VAL A 24 -13.43 13.38 15.81
CA VAL A 24 -12.81 14.71 15.96
C VAL A 24 -13.10 15.60 14.75
N ALA A 25 -13.07 15.07 13.54
CA ALA A 25 -13.44 15.80 12.33
C ALA A 25 -14.89 16.29 12.41
N GLN A 26 -15.81 15.42 12.82
CA GLN A 26 -17.23 15.75 13.00
C GLN A 26 -17.45 16.78 14.10
N GLU A 27 -16.91 16.58 15.31
CA GLU A 27 -17.04 17.51 16.45
C GLU A 27 -16.49 18.91 16.15
N LYS A 28 -15.48 19.00 15.28
CA LYS A 28 -14.87 20.26 14.86
C LYS A 28 -15.42 20.79 13.54
N ASN A 29 -16.43 20.14 13.00
CA ASN A 29 -17.06 20.51 11.72
C ASN A 29 -16.02 20.70 10.59
N VAL A 30 -14.97 19.85 10.58
CA VAL A 30 -13.96 19.83 9.52
C VAL A 30 -14.30 18.70 8.54
N PRO A 31 -14.53 19.00 7.25
CA PRO A 31 -14.82 17.99 6.26
C PRO A 31 -13.63 17.03 6.09
N PHE A 32 -13.90 15.77 5.75
CA PHE A 32 -12.84 14.83 5.46
C PHE A 32 -13.12 14.01 4.20
N ILE A 33 -12.04 13.59 3.57
CA ILE A 33 -11.99 12.68 2.43
C ILE A 33 -11.25 11.42 2.87
N TYR A 34 -11.65 10.27 2.38
CA TYR A 34 -10.98 9.00 2.66
C TYR A 34 -10.57 8.30 1.37
N THR A 35 -9.25 8.08 1.19
CA THR A 35 -8.75 7.24 0.10
C THR A 35 -8.35 5.87 0.64
N MET A 36 -8.92 4.81 0.08
CA MET A 36 -8.64 3.43 0.45
C MET A 36 -7.50 2.88 -0.39
N HIS A 37 -6.29 2.83 0.17
CA HIS A 37 -5.13 2.19 -0.46
C HIS A 37 -5.04 0.68 -0.15
N ASP A 38 -5.90 0.21 0.74
CA ASP A 38 -5.99 -1.18 1.19
C ASP A 38 -7.41 -1.47 1.72
N PHE A 39 -7.64 -2.68 2.21
CA PHE A 39 -8.94 -3.10 2.71
C PHE A 39 -9.08 -3.00 4.24
N TYR A 40 -8.34 -2.10 4.89
CA TYR A 40 -8.40 -1.95 6.36
C TYR A 40 -9.81 -1.64 6.85
N SER A 41 -10.60 -0.89 6.10
CA SER A 41 -12.01 -0.63 6.44
C SER A 41 -12.88 -1.90 6.45
N ILE A 42 -12.52 -2.92 5.66
CA ILE A 42 -13.26 -4.19 5.55
C ILE A 42 -12.72 -5.21 6.54
N CYS A 43 -11.39 -5.27 6.70
CA CYS A 43 -10.71 -6.27 7.50
C CYS A 43 -9.44 -5.71 8.16
N PRO A 44 -9.24 -5.91 9.48
CA PRO A 44 -8.05 -5.42 10.19
C PRO A 44 -6.75 -6.08 9.72
N SER A 45 -6.82 -7.18 8.94
CA SER A 45 -5.63 -7.78 8.32
C SER A 45 -5.11 -6.96 7.12
N VAL A 46 -5.85 -5.93 6.68
CA VAL A 46 -5.47 -5.01 5.58
C VAL A 46 -5.55 -5.66 4.20
N LYS A 47 -5.00 -6.85 4.07
CA LYS A 47 -5.02 -7.67 2.86
C LYS A 47 -6.14 -8.69 2.98
N LEU A 48 -6.93 -8.85 1.95
CA LEU A 48 -7.95 -9.90 1.88
C LEU A 48 -7.26 -11.21 1.48
N PHE A 49 -6.52 -11.76 2.44
CA PHE A 49 -5.73 -12.98 2.26
C PHE A 49 -5.89 -13.90 3.48
N ASP A 50 -6.20 -15.15 3.22
CA ASP A 50 -6.27 -16.22 4.22
C ASP A 50 -5.06 -17.15 4.07
N GLU A 51 -4.34 -17.39 5.16
CA GLU A 51 -3.11 -18.18 5.13
C GLU A 51 -3.37 -19.68 4.95
N GLU A 52 -4.56 -20.16 5.31
CA GLU A 52 -4.94 -21.58 5.21
C GLU A 52 -5.47 -21.91 3.79
N THR A 53 -6.38 -21.05 3.29
CA THR A 53 -7.06 -21.29 2.00
C THR A 53 -6.47 -20.50 0.83
N PHE A 54 -5.60 -19.53 1.13
CA PHE A 54 -5.00 -18.55 0.21
C PHE A 54 -6.01 -17.61 -0.47
N LEU A 55 -7.30 -17.85 -0.33
CA LEU A 55 -8.39 -17.02 -0.84
C LEU A 55 -9.24 -16.53 0.32
N CYS A 56 -9.34 -15.22 0.45
CA CYS A 56 -10.24 -14.63 1.43
C CYS A 56 -11.66 -14.54 0.86
N ASN A 57 -12.58 -15.30 1.42
CA ASN A 57 -14.00 -15.11 1.17
C ASN A 57 -14.56 -14.02 2.11
N TYR A 58 -14.25 -12.76 1.81
CA TYR A 58 -14.62 -11.61 2.64
C TYR A 58 -16.14 -11.37 2.75
N ASN A 59 -16.95 -12.00 1.90
CA ASN A 59 -18.42 -11.97 1.98
C ASN A 59 -18.98 -13.02 2.94
N ASN A 60 -18.20 -14.05 3.30
CA ASN A 60 -18.59 -15.05 4.28
C ASN A 60 -18.29 -14.55 5.70
N GLN A 61 -19.30 -13.95 6.34
CA GLN A 61 -19.15 -13.34 7.66
C GLN A 61 -18.70 -14.35 8.74
N ASN A 62 -19.20 -15.58 8.71
CA ASN A 62 -18.80 -16.64 9.65
C ASN A 62 -17.35 -17.06 9.44
N GLY A 63 -16.92 -17.22 8.20
CA GLY A 63 -15.52 -17.49 7.83
C GLY A 63 -14.59 -16.37 8.26
N CYS A 64 -14.98 -15.10 8.01
CA CYS A 64 -14.25 -13.94 8.48
C CYS A 64 -14.06 -13.93 10.01
N SER A 65 -15.12 -14.21 10.77
CA SER A 65 -15.08 -14.24 12.23
C SER A 65 -14.12 -15.30 12.75
N SER A 66 -14.13 -16.50 12.16
CA SER A 66 -13.19 -17.58 12.48
C SER A 66 -11.75 -17.21 12.16
N CYS A 67 -11.49 -16.69 10.95
CA CYS A 67 -10.17 -16.25 10.51
C CYS A 67 -9.57 -15.19 11.46
N ILE A 68 -10.35 -14.16 11.80
CA ILE A 68 -9.90 -13.08 12.68
C ILE A 68 -9.68 -13.56 14.10
N SER A 69 -10.54 -14.45 14.61
CA SER A 69 -10.35 -15.05 15.92
C SER A 69 -9.06 -15.86 16.00
N LYS A 70 -8.76 -16.66 14.99
CA LYS A 70 -7.50 -17.42 14.89
C LYS A 70 -6.28 -16.51 14.78
N LYS A 71 -6.32 -15.54 13.85
CA LYS A 71 -5.17 -14.68 13.49
C LYS A 71 -4.84 -13.64 14.54
N PHE A 72 -5.84 -13.00 15.14
CA PHE A 72 -5.66 -11.86 16.04
C PHE A 72 -6.13 -12.13 17.47
N LYS A 73 -6.67 -13.31 17.76
CA LYS A 73 -7.27 -13.66 19.07
C LYS A 73 -8.42 -12.71 19.46
N LEU A 74 -9.16 -12.24 18.46
CA LEU A 74 -10.32 -11.36 18.65
C LEU A 74 -11.61 -12.15 18.78
N ASN A 75 -12.63 -11.51 19.38
CA ASN A 75 -13.96 -12.09 19.53
C ASN A 75 -14.57 -12.39 18.13
N ILE A 76 -15.40 -13.44 18.06
CA ILE A 76 -16.09 -13.85 16.83
C ILE A 76 -16.98 -12.75 16.23
N ASN A 77 -17.50 -11.85 17.07
CA ASN A 77 -18.34 -10.73 16.63
C ASN A 77 -17.53 -9.49 16.19
N PHE A 78 -16.21 -9.58 16.17
CA PHE A 78 -15.36 -8.40 15.91
C PHE A 78 -15.57 -7.85 14.49
N ILE A 79 -15.63 -8.70 13.47
CA ILE A 79 -15.77 -8.24 12.07
C ILE A 79 -17.08 -7.49 11.82
N PRO A 80 -18.25 -7.97 12.26
CA PRO A 80 -19.48 -7.19 12.15
C PRO A 80 -19.40 -5.82 12.79
N LEU A 81 -18.85 -5.74 14.01
CA LEU A 81 -18.67 -4.47 14.71
C LEU A 81 -17.66 -3.55 14.01
N TRP A 82 -16.54 -4.11 13.54
CA TRP A 82 -15.54 -3.39 12.77
C TRP A 82 -16.13 -2.75 11.52
N ARG A 83 -16.84 -3.53 10.71
CA ARG A 83 -17.49 -3.04 9.48
C ARG A 83 -18.59 -2.04 9.78
N LYS A 84 -19.38 -2.24 10.83
CA LYS A 84 -20.40 -1.28 11.26
C LYS A 84 -19.79 0.06 11.64
N GLU A 85 -18.71 0.05 12.42
CA GLU A 85 -18.00 1.26 12.83
C GLU A 85 -17.42 2.01 11.63
N PHE A 86 -16.73 1.30 10.73
CA PHE A 86 -16.23 1.91 9.49
C PHE A 86 -17.35 2.46 8.61
N TYR A 87 -18.43 1.71 8.43
CA TYR A 87 -19.56 2.16 7.62
C TYR A 87 -20.17 3.47 8.13
N SER A 88 -20.42 3.55 9.43
CA SER A 88 -20.97 4.76 10.06
C SER A 88 -20.08 5.98 9.83
N ASN A 89 -18.75 5.80 9.91
CA ASN A 89 -17.79 6.87 9.69
C ASN A 89 -17.62 7.22 8.20
N LEU A 90 -17.61 6.21 7.32
CA LEU A 90 -17.46 6.43 5.88
C LEU A 90 -18.64 7.20 5.28
N LYS A 91 -19.84 7.02 5.81
CA LYS A 91 -21.01 7.82 5.39
C LYS A 91 -20.88 9.31 5.67
N LEU A 92 -20.02 9.72 6.59
CA LEU A 92 -19.72 11.11 6.92
C LEU A 92 -18.65 11.71 6.00
N ALA A 93 -17.90 10.88 5.26
CA ALA A 93 -16.88 11.35 4.34
C ALA A 93 -17.50 12.14 3.20
N LYS A 94 -16.92 13.28 2.85
CA LYS A 94 -17.36 14.09 1.70
C LYS A 94 -17.04 13.43 0.37
N LYS A 95 -15.97 12.65 0.33
CA LYS A 95 -15.58 11.76 -0.77
C LYS A 95 -14.90 10.53 -0.23
N ILE A 96 -15.21 9.39 -0.85
CA ILE A 96 -14.48 8.14 -0.69
C ILE A 96 -13.84 7.84 -2.04
N ILE A 97 -12.54 7.56 -2.03
CA ILE A 97 -11.75 7.38 -3.24
C ILE A 97 -11.04 6.02 -3.16
N VAL A 98 -10.95 5.34 -4.27
CA VAL A 98 -10.20 4.09 -4.43
C VAL A 98 -9.35 4.14 -5.70
N PRO A 99 -8.24 3.39 -5.79
CA PRO A 99 -7.33 3.47 -6.92
C PRO A 99 -7.71 2.58 -8.13
N SER A 100 -8.76 1.75 -8.03
CA SER A 100 -9.20 0.88 -9.13
C SER A 100 -10.68 0.53 -9.04
N SER A 101 -11.29 0.15 -10.16
CA SER A 101 -12.68 -0.30 -10.19
C SER A 101 -12.87 -1.61 -9.45
N ASN A 102 -11.91 -2.51 -9.51
CA ASN A 102 -11.93 -3.75 -8.73
C ASN A 102 -12.02 -3.46 -7.23
N THR A 103 -11.20 -2.53 -6.72
CA THR A 103 -11.27 -2.10 -5.30
C THR A 103 -12.63 -1.50 -4.97
N LYS A 104 -13.19 -0.66 -5.85
CA LYS A 104 -14.54 -0.12 -5.69
C LYS A 104 -15.57 -1.22 -5.53
N ASN A 105 -15.56 -2.21 -6.42
CA ASN A 105 -16.51 -3.32 -6.39
C ASN A 105 -16.41 -4.12 -5.09
N ILE A 106 -15.20 -4.49 -4.65
CA ILE A 106 -14.98 -5.19 -3.38
C ILE A 106 -15.51 -4.39 -2.19
N VAL A 107 -15.30 -3.06 -2.18
CA VAL A 107 -15.81 -2.21 -1.09
C VAL A 107 -17.35 -2.13 -1.13
N LEU A 108 -17.94 -2.03 -2.32
CA LEU A 108 -19.39 -1.99 -2.50
C LEU A 108 -20.07 -3.32 -2.20
N ASP A 109 -19.40 -4.45 -2.35
CA ASP A 109 -19.92 -5.75 -1.89
C ASP A 109 -20.23 -5.77 -0.39
N ILE A 110 -19.46 -5.02 0.40
CA ILE A 110 -19.64 -4.89 1.85
C ILE A 110 -20.48 -3.69 2.24
N TYR A 111 -20.31 -2.56 1.56
CA TYR A 111 -20.92 -1.25 1.85
C TYR A 111 -21.69 -0.76 0.63
N LYS A 112 -22.84 -1.39 0.35
CA LYS A 112 -23.60 -1.31 -0.90
C LYS A 112 -24.04 0.10 -1.33
N ASP A 113 -24.29 0.99 -0.37
CA ASP A 113 -24.86 2.33 -0.60
C ASP A 113 -23.81 3.47 -0.52
N LEU A 114 -22.52 3.16 -0.43
CA LEU A 114 -21.48 4.18 -0.46
C LEU A 114 -21.26 4.70 -1.89
N THR A 115 -21.11 6.02 -2.00
CA THR A 115 -20.66 6.64 -3.25
C THR A 115 -19.13 6.70 -3.27
N ILE A 116 -18.51 6.00 -4.24
CA ILE A 116 -17.07 5.83 -4.33
C ILE A 116 -16.56 6.29 -5.69
N ASP A 117 -15.61 7.22 -5.69
CA ASP A 117 -14.92 7.67 -6.88
C ASP A 117 -13.65 6.83 -7.13
N VAL A 118 -13.28 6.63 -8.39
CA VAL A 118 -12.03 5.95 -8.75
C VAL A 118 -11.03 7.01 -9.22
N ILE A 119 -9.87 7.06 -8.56
CA ILE A 119 -8.72 7.87 -9.02
C ILE A 119 -7.51 6.95 -9.06
N GLU A 120 -7.13 6.56 -10.25
CA GLU A 120 -5.93 5.77 -10.47
C GLU A 120 -4.69 6.55 -10.05
N HIS A 121 -3.69 5.83 -9.51
CA HIS A 121 -2.41 6.43 -9.21
C HIS A 121 -1.67 6.84 -10.47
N GLY A 122 -1.15 8.07 -10.47
CA GLY A 122 -0.27 8.54 -11.50
C GLY A 122 1.16 7.98 -11.34
N TYR A 123 1.90 7.98 -12.42
CA TYR A 123 3.31 7.59 -12.42
C TYR A 123 4.18 8.65 -13.14
N ASN A 124 5.36 8.93 -12.58
CA ASN A 124 6.30 9.85 -13.21
C ASN A 124 7.05 9.14 -14.32
N GLN A 125 6.82 9.54 -15.57
CA GLN A 125 7.51 9.03 -16.73
C GLN A 125 8.87 9.70 -16.97
N ALA A 126 9.36 10.53 -16.06
CA ALA A 126 10.53 11.38 -16.23
C ALA A 126 11.84 10.67 -16.62
N ASN A 127 11.87 9.35 -16.65
CA ASN A 127 13.04 8.56 -17.03
C ASN A 127 12.92 7.92 -18.44
N LYS A 128 11.95 8.34 -19.26
CA LYS A 128 11.81 7.79 -20.63
C LYS A 128 12.93 8.16 -21.58
N GLU A 129 13.67 9.24 -21.31
CA GLU A 129 14.70 9.76 -22.22
C GLU A 129 16.10 9.15 -22.01
N SER A 130 16.30 8.29 -21.03
CA SER A 130 17.59 7.63 -20.80
C SER A 130 17.76 6.40 -21.70
N ASN A 131 18.31 6.65 -22.91
CA ASN A 131 19.18 5.74 -23.68
C ASN A 131 18.83 4.23 -23.76
N TYR A 132 17.59 3.88 -24.11
CA TYR A 132 17.26 2.48 -24.49
C TYR A 132 18.03 1.97 -25.72
N SER A 133 18.67 2.87 -26.48
CA SER A 133 19.37 2.57 -27.75
C SER A 133 20.75 1.90 -27.58
N ASN A 134 21.33 1.92 -26.37
CA ASN A 134 22.73 1.48 -26.16
C ASN A 134 22.91 0.22 -25.29
N ILE A 135 21.84 -0.49 -24.96
CA ILE A 135 21.98 -1.73 -24.18
C ILE A 135 22.51 -2.82 -25.09
N LYS A 136 23.80 -3.17 -24.94
CA LYS A 136 24.44 -4.29 -25.65
C LYS A 136 23.69 -5.58 -25.30
N LYS A 137 22.98 -6.14 -26.29
CA LYS A 137 22.36 -7.48 -26.16
C LYS A 137 23.46 -8.51 -25.92
N ASN A 138 23.43 -9.15 -24.76
CA ASN A 138 24.30 -10.28 -24.46
C ASN A 138 24.00 -11.46 -25.39
N LYS A 139 25.02 -12.04 -25.99
CA LYS A 139 24.97 -13.02 -27.10
C LYS A 139 24.43 -14.41 -26.80
N LYS A 140 23.93 -14.72 -25.60
CA LYS A 140 23.23 -15.99 -25.35
C LYS A 140 21.76 -15.69 -25.03
N GLU A 141 20.86 -16.06 -25.91
CA GLU A 141 19.42 -15.91 -25.76
C GLU A 141 18.87 -16.78 -24.64
N LYS A 142 19.17 -16.39 -23.39
CA LYS A 142 18.46 -16.93 -22.23
C LYS A 142 17.10 -16.23 -22.15
N PHE A 143 16.05 -16.97 -21.82
CA PHE A 143 14.74 -16.40 -21.57
C PHE A 143 14.64 -16.06 -20.09
N ASN A 144 14.85 -14.76 -19.78
CA ASN A 144 14.86 -14.26 -18.41
C ASN A 144 13.46 -13.79 -18.00
N ILE A 145 12.99 -14.24 -16.83
CA ILE A 145 11.75 -13.81 -16.22
C ILE A 145 12.03 -13.19 -14.84
N ALA A 146 11.18 -12.26 -14.39
CA ALA A 146 11.41 -11.59 -13.13
C ALA A 146 10.23 -11.68 -12.16
N PHE A 147 10.55 -11.75 -10.86
CA PHE A 147 9.71 -11.37 -9.75
C PHE A 147 10.21 -10.02 -9.20
N ILE A 148 9.27 -9.15 -8.76
CA ILE A 148 9.57 -7.77 -8.39
C ILE A 148 8.95 -7.42 -7.04
N GLY A 149 9.73 -6.76 -6.18
CA GLY A 149 9.30 -6.22 -4.89
C GLY A 149 9.51 -7.16 -3.70
N GLY A 150 8.77 -6.94 -2.63
CA GLY A 150 8.80 -7.80 -1.45
C GLY A 150 7.93 -9.05 -1.67
N ILE A 151 8.52 -10.22 -1.82
CA ILE A 151 7.81 -11.46 -2.13
C ILE A 151 7.53 -12.23 -0.83
N SER A 152 6.31 -12.10 -0.35
CA SER A 152 5.72 -12.83 0.78
C SER A 152 4.73 -13.91 0.29
N GLU A 153 4.14 -14.70 1.18
CA GLU A 153 3.19 -15.73 0.77
C GLU A 153 2.01 -15.13 0.00
N GLU A 154 1.44 -14.02 0.48
CA GLU A 154 0.36 -13.30 -0.22
C GLU A 154 0.82 -12.63 -1.52
N LYS A 155 2.12 -12.44 -1.73
CA LYS A 155 2.71 -11.94 -2.99
C LYS A 155 3.33 -13.03 -3.85
N GLY A 156 2.94 -14.28 -3.62
CA GLY A 156 3.26 -15.40 -4.49
C GLY A 156 4.60 -16.08 -4.23
N LEU A 157 5.13 -16.03 -2.99
CA LEU A 157 6.37 -16.74 -2.63
C LEU A 157 6.33 -18.24 -3.00
N ARG A 158 5.18 -18.90 -2.87
CA ARG A 158 4.98 -20.29 -3.30
C ARG A 158 5.24 -20.49 -4.80
N TYR A 159 4.85 -19.53 -5.63
CA TYR A 159 5.07 -19.57 -7.09
C TYR A 159 6.52 -19.30 -7.44
N LEU A 160 7.19 -18.35 -6.76
CA LEU A 160 8.64 -18.18 -6.89
C LEU A 160 9.38 -19.48 -6.58
N LYS A 161 9.02 -20.16 -5.47
CA LYS A 161 9.60 -21.46 -5.09
C LYS A 161 9.38 -22.52 -6.18
N GLY A 162 8.15 -22.64 -6.67
CA GLY A 162 7.78 -23.62 -7.68
C GLY A 162 8.48 -23.37 -9.01
N LEU A 163 8.48 -22.13 -9.50
CA LEU A 163 9.13 -21.77 -10.77
C LEU A 163 10.65 -21.95 -10.71
N ILE A 164 11.31 -21.65 -9.58
CA ILE A 164 12.74 -21.95 -9.39
C ILE A 164 13.00 -23.47 -9.51
N ALA A 165 12.11 -24.30 -8.98
CA ALA A 165 12.27 -25.76 -9.08
C ALA A 165 12.15 -26.24 -10.52
N GLU A 166 11.16 -25.75 -11.28
CA GLU A 166 10.97 -26.09 -12.69
C GLU A 166 12.10 -25.58 -13.58
N ALA A 167 12.62 -24.38 -13.30
CA ALA A 167 13.68 -23.74 -14.09
C ALA A 167 15.03 -24.48 -14.07
N ARG A 168 15.30 -25.31 -13.05
CA ARG A 168 16.60 -25.99 -12.87
C ARG A 168 17.06 -26.79 -14.08
N LYS A 169 16.12 -27.36 -14.83
CA LYS A 169 16.39 -28.20 -16.00
C LYS A 169 15.98 -27.55 -17.31
N SER A 170 16.00 -26.21 -17.36
CA SER A 170 15.59 -25.43 -18.52
C SER A 170 16.58 -24.31 -18.83
N GLU A 171 16.38 -23.63 -19.94
CA GLU A 171 17.10 -22.42 -20.33
C GLU A 171 16.45 -21.13 -19.81
N ILE A 172 15.48 -21.24 -18.90
CA ILE A 172 14.83 -20.10 -18.26
C ILE A 172 15.63 -19.69 -17.03
N THR A 173 15.94 -18.42 -16.90
CA THR A 173 16.52 -17.85 -15.69
C THR A 173 15.49 -16.97 -14.98
N ILE A 174 15.33 -17.17 -13.68
CA ILE A 174 14.44 -16.39 -12.85
C ILE A 174 15.25 -15.33 -12.11
N HIS A 175 14.81 -14.10 -12.18
CA HIS A 175 15.42 -12.96 -11.49
C HIS A 175 14.49 -12.51 -10.36
N LEU A 176 15.04 -12.16 -9.20
CA LEU A 176 14.32 -11.48 -8.12
C LEU A 176 14.92 -10.09 -7.92
N PHE A 177 14.14 -9.06 -8.24
CA PHE A 177 14.42 -7.67 -7.88
C PHE A 177 13.60 -7.34 -6.63
N GLY A 178 14.26 -7.10 -5.51
CA GLY A 178 13.65 -6.94 -4.20
C GLY A 178 14.05 -8.06 -3.23
N MET A 179 13.17 -8.41 -2.30
CA MET A 179 13.48 -9.40 -1.26
C MET A 179 12.36 -10.43 -1.12
N ALA A 180 12.73 -11.69 -0.94
CA ALA A 180 11.80 -12.71 -0.49
C ALA A 180 11.75 -12.72 1.05
N GLU A 181 10.55 -12.87 1.62
CA GLU A 181 10.34 -13.02 3.07
C GLU A 181 11.14 -14.21 3.63
N ASN A 182 11.19 -15.31 2.89
CA ASN A 182 12.05 -16.43 3.21
C ASN A 182 13.47 -16.18 2.70
N LYS A 183 14.38 -15.82 3.60
CA LYS A 183 15.77 -15.43 3.33
C LYS A 183 16.59 -16.41 2.49
N LYS A 184 16.23 -17.70 2.45
CA LYS A 184 16.92 -18.68 1.59
C LYS A 184 16.78 -18.40 0.10
N TYR A 185 15.86 -17.53 -0.31
CA TYR A 185 15.69 -17.06 -1.69
C TYR A 185 16.36 -15.70 -1.93
N ASN A 186 17.05 -15.15 -0.95
CA ASN A 186 17.85 -13.93 -1.09
C ASN A 186 19.33 -14.23 -1.38
N THR A 187 19.58 -15.27 -2.17
CA THR A 187 20.91 -15.71 -2.62
C THR A 187 20.80 -16.35 -3.99
N ASN A 188 21.83 -16.23 -4.82
CA ASN A 188 21.86 -16.83 -6.14
C ASN A 188 21.86 -18.37 -6.08
N LYS A 189 21.24 -18.99 -7.09
CA LYS A 189 21.19 -20.43 -7.30
C LYS A 189 21.26 -20.74 -8.80
N GLN A 190 21.35 -22.01 -9.17
CA GLN A 190 21.26 -22.41 -10.56
C GLN A 190 19.96 -21.89 -11.20
N ASN A 191 20.07 -21.16 -12.30
CA ASN A 191 18.95 -20.52 -13.03
C ASN A 191 18.09 -19.59 -12.15
N TYR A 192 18.69 -19.02 -11.08
CA TYR A 192 18.05 -18.02 -10.23
C TYR A 192 19.04 -16.96 -9.80
N ILE A 193 18.75 -15.70 -10.12
CA ILE A 193 19.58 -14.54 -9.81
C ILE A 193 18.83 -13.61 -8.83
N TYR A 194 19.44 -13.37 -7.70
CA TYR A 194 18.94 -12.43 -6.70
C TYR A 194 19.69 -11.09 -6.83
N HIS A 195 18.95 -10.00 -7.05
CA HIS A 195 19.51 -8.66 -7.23
C HIS A 195 19.47 -7.79 -5.96
N GLY A 196 18.66 -8.16 -4.97
CA GLY A 196 18.48 -7.36 -3.76
C GLY A 196 17.50 -6.20 -3.94
N GLU A 197 17.54 -5.27 -2.99
CA GLU A 197 16.71 -4.07 -3.00
C GLU A 197 17.15 -3.10 -4.10
N TYR A 198 16.20 -2.34 -4.61
CA TYR A 198 16.40 -1.37 -5.69
C TYR A 198 15.67 -0.06 -5.39
N LEU A 199 16.06 1.01 -6.03
CA LEU A 199 15.27 2.25 -6.04
C LEU A 199 14.19 2.14 -7.10
N GLN A 200 12.97 2.51 -6.77
CA GLN A 200 11.81 2.42 -7.65
C GLN A 200 12.07 3.00 -9.05
N LYS A 201 12.73 4.15 -9.12
CA LYS A 201 13.06 4.84 -10.37
C LYS A 201 14.01 4.05 -11.28
N ASP A 202 14.82 3.15 -10.72
CA ASP A 202 15.87 2.43 -11.46
C ASP A 202 15.36 1.08 -12.00
N LEU A 203 14.25 0.58 -11.49
CA LEU A 203 13.74 -0.75 -11.82
C LEU A 203 13.48 -0.96 -13.33
N PRO A 204 12.85 -0.04 -14.08
CA PRO A 204 12.66 -0.24 -15.52
C PRO A 204 13.98 -0.49 -16.26
N ASN A 205 15.04 0.26 -15.93
CA ASN A 205 16.36 0.09 -16.51
C ASN A 205 16.98 -1.24 -16.11
N LEU A 206 16.91 -1.60 -14.83
CA LEU A 206 17.41 -2.90 -14.32
C LEU A 206 16.76 -4.08 -15.04
N LEU A 207 15.47 -4.02 -15.31
CA LEU A 207 14.76 -5.06 -16.05
C LEU A 207 15.28 -5.19 -17.48
N LEU A 208 15.54 -4.07 -18.17
CA LEU A 208 16.05 -4.05 -19.52
C LEU A 208 17.52 -4.49 -19.59
N GLU A 209 18.37 -4.02 -18.68
CA GLU A 209 19.79 -4.41 -18.57
C GLU A 209 19.99 -5.91 -18.36
N ASN A 210 19.03 -6.54 -17.65
CA ASN A 210 19.04 -7.99 -17.41
C ASN A 210 18.23 -8.77 -18.45
N ASP A 211 17.86 -8.13 -19.57
CA ASP A 211 17.13 -8.73 -20.68
C ASP A 211 15.88 -9.51 -20.23
N ILE A 212 15.14 -8.94 -19.26
CA ILE A 212 13.92 -9.56 -18.76
C ILE A 212 12.84 -9.55 -19.85
N LYS A 213 12.30 -10.73 -20.15
CA LYS A 213 11.27 -10.90 -21.17
C LYS A 213 9.86 -10.92 -20.57
N LEU A 214 9.72 -11.31 -19.31
CA LEU A 214 8.43 -11.52 -18.68
C LEU A 214 8.51 -11.21 -17.18
N VAL A 215 7.49 -10.52 -16.65
CA VAL A 215 7.37 -10.29 -15.21
C VAL A 215 6.24 -11.12 -14.63
N CYS A 216 6.50 -11.80 -13.52
CA CYS A 216 5.52 -12.60 -12.78
C CYS A 216 5.02 -11.83 -11.57
N LEU A 217 3.79 -11.31 -11.64
CA LEU A 217 3.08 -10.63 -10.55
C LEU A 217 2.04 -11.59 -9.96
N MET A 218 2.50 -12.50 -9.09
CA MET A 218 1.74 -13.66 -8.62
C MET A 218 1.04 -13.37 -7.28
N SER A 219 0.41 -12.20 -7.16
CA SER A 219 -0.29 -11.80 -5.94
C SER A 219 -1.52 -12.67 -5.68
N MET A 220 -1.63 -13.19 -4.43
CA MET A 220 -2.72 -14.05 -3.96
C MET A 220 -3.79 -13.26 -3.19
N TRP A 221 -3.69 -11.94 -3.18
CA TRP A 221 -4.69 -11.03 -2.62
C TRP A 221 -5.06 -9.96 -3.66
N PRO A 222 -6.26 -9.41 -3.62
CA PRO A 222 -6.72 -8.43 -4.60
C PRO A 222 -6.01 -7.09 -4.36
N GLU A 223 -4.79 -6.91 -4.87
CA GLU A 223 -4.09 -5.63 -4.76
C GLU A 223 -4.97 -4.49 -5.26
N THR A 224 -4.91 -3.36 -4.56
CA THR A 224 -5.75 -2.21 -4.90
C THR A 224 -5.25 -1.42 -6.10
N TYR A 225 -3.93 -1.53 -6.42
CA TYR A 225 -3.32 -0.87 -7.60
C TYR A 225 -2.14 -1.69 -8.15
N SER A 226 -0.96 -1.63 -7.63
CA SER A 226 0.34 -2.21 -8.03
C SER A 226 1.23 -1.28 -8.84
N TYR A 227 2.20 -0.68 -8.14
CA TYR A 227 3.26 0.10 -8.79
C TYR A 227 4.22 -0.80 -9.58
N THR A 228 4.50 -2.02 -9.12
CA THR A 228 5.36 -2.98 -9.82
C THR A 228 4.81 -3.36 -11.20
N LEU A 229 3.48 -3.37 -11.38
CA LEU A 229 2.87 -3.48 -12.70
C LEU A 229 3.22 -2.26 -13.56
N SER A 230 3.06 -1.05 -13.02
CA SER A 230 3.38 0.19 -13.77
C SER A 230 4.85 0.21 -14.21
N GLU A 231 5.76 -0.21 -13.34
CA GLU A 231 7.21 -0.30 -13.61
C GLU A 231 7.52 -1.33 -14.69
N SER A 232 6.84 -2.48 -14.69
CA SER A 232 6.95 -3.50 -15.74
C SER A 232 6.48 -2.98 -17.08
N LEU A 233 5.37 -2.25 -17.11
CA LEU A 233 4.81 -1.65 -18.32
C LEU A 233 5.74 -0.55 -18.87
N ILE A 234 6.34 0.28 -18.02
CA ILE A 234 7.32 1.30 -18.44
C ILE A 234 8.54 0.66 -19.10
N ALA A 235 8.98 -0.51 -18.63
CA ALA A 235 10.03 -1.30 -19.29
C ALA A 235 9.53 -2.02 -20.56
N GLU A 236 8.27 -1.83 -20.97
CA GLU A 236 7.62 -2.52 -22.10
C GLU A 236 7.67 -4.05 -21.98
N ILE A 237 7.58 -4.59 -20.75
CA ILE A 237 7.65 -6.02 -20.49
C ILE A 237 6.24 -6.55 -20.17
N PRO A 238 5.75 -7.54 -20.94
CA PRO A 238 4.51 -8.23 -20.66
C PRO A 238 4.54 -8.96 -19.30
N VAL A 239 3.36 -9.16 -18.70
CA VAL A 239 3.26 -9.74 -17.37
C VAL A 239 2.42 -11.02 -17.35
N ILE A 240 2.70 -11.89 -16.38
CA ILE A 240 1.82 -12.97 -15.97
C ILE A 240 1.26 -12.64 -14.60
N THR A 241 -0.05 -12.81 -14.42
CA THR A 241 -0.73 -12.57 -13.14
C THR A 241 -1.91 -13.53 -12.98
N PHE A 242 -2.48 -13.55 -11.77
CA PHE A 242 -3.76 -14.21 -11.53
C PHE A 242 -4.95 -13.31 -11.86
N ASP A 243 -6.11 -13.93 -12.11
CA ASP A 243 -7.38 -13.20 -12.27
C ASP A 243 -7.89 -12.68 -10.93
N LEU A 244 -7.18 -11.69 -10.39
CA LEU A 244 -7.44 -11.15 -9.05
C LEU A 244 -7.01 -9.68 -8.94
N GLY A 245 -7.90 -8.84 -8.40
CA GLY A 245 -7.58 -7.48 -8.00
C GLY A 245 -7.27 -6.53 -9.16
N ALA A 246 -6.71 -5.37 -8.82
CA ALA A 246 -6.39 -4.33 -9.79
C ALA A 246 -5.29 -4.73 -10.79
N ILE A 247 -4.43 -5.69 -10.45
CA ILE A 247 -3.41 -6.15 -11.41
C ILE A 247 -4.11 -6.80 -12.61
N ALA A 248 -5.02 -7.74 -12.37
CA ALA A 248 -5.77 -8.39 -13.43
C ALA A 248 -6.63 -7.41 -14.22
N GLU A 249 -7.33 -6.50 -13.52
CA GLU A 249 -8.14 -5.45 -14.15
C GLU A 249 -7.32 -4.65 -15.16
N ARG A 250 -6.16 -4.14 -14.75
CA ARG A 250 -5.29 -3.32 -15.61
C ARG A 250 -4.65 -4.12 -16.74
N VAL A 251 -4.20 -5.36 -16.46
CA VAL A 251 -3.62 -6.23 -17.50
C VAL A 251 -4.65 -6.59 -18.55
N LYS A 252 -5.92 -6.85 -18.17
CA LYS A 252 -7.03 -7.08 -19.11
C LYS A 252 -7.33 -5.85 -19.97
N ALA A 253 -7.47 -4.70 -19.32
CA ALA A 253 -7.81 -3.45 -20.01
C ALA A 253 -6.77 -3.04 -21.07
N ILE A 254 -5.48 -3.28 -20.80
CA ILE A 254 -4.36 -2.93 -21.69
C ILE A 254 -4.07 -4.06 -22.67
N ASP A 255 -4.47 -5.27 -22.39
CA ASP A 255 -4.02 -6.52 -23.01
C ASP A 255 -2.49 -6.66 -22.94
N ALA A 256 -1.93 -6.42 -21.72
CA ALA A 256 -0.50 -6.30 -21.46
C ALA A 256 0.17 -7.60 -21.03
N GLY A 257 -0.52 -8.73 -21.08
CA GLY A 257 0.04 -9.98 -20.58
C GLY A 257 -0.98 -11.10 -20.54
N TRP A 258 -0.72 -12.09 -19.68
CA TRP A 258 -1.54 -13.29 -19.55
C TRP A 258 -2.06 -13.47 -18.13
N ILE A 259 -3.29 -13.90 -18.04
CA ILE A 259 -4.02 -14.01 -16.77
C ILE A 259 -4.37 -15.46 -16.54
N PHE A 260 -4.03 -15.94 -15.37
CA PHE A 260 -4.26 -17.31 -14.96
C PHE A 260 -5.38 -17.42 -13.91
N PRO A 261 -6.16 -18.50 -13.92
CA PRO A 261 -7.00 -18.83 -12.79
C PRO A 261 -6.15 -18.92 -11.51
N ILE A 262 -6.69 -18.45 -10.37
CA ILE A 262 -5.95 -18.40 -9.11
C ILE A 262 -5.49 -19.78 -8.59
N HIS A 263 -6.11 -20.84 -9.06
CA HIS A 263 -5.77 -22.22 -8.71
C HIS A 263 -4.71 -22.85 -9.62
N SER A 264 -4.21 -22.12 -10.62
CA SER A 264 -3.16 -22.62 -11.51
C SER A 264 -1.90 -22.94 -10.72
N THR A 265 -1.26 -24.05 -11.07
CA THR A 265 -0.03 -24.48 -10.40
C THR A 265 1.21 -23.77 -10.98
N ALA A 266 2.30 -23.72 -10.22
CA ALA A 266 3.57 -23.22 -10.74
C ALA A 266 4.04 -24.00 -11.98
N LYS A 267 3.73 -25.30 -12.05
CA LYS A 267 4.04 -26.17 -13.20
C LYS A 267 3.26 -25.76 -14.44
N ASP A 268 1.97 -25.44 -14.30
CA ASP A 268 1.14 -24.99 -15.43
C ASP A 268 1.63 -23.65 -15.96
N ILE A 269 1.93 -22.73 -15.06
CA ILE A 269 2.50 -21.42 -15.41
C ILE A 269 3.86 -21.60 -16.10
N PHE A 270 4.71 -22.51 -15.61
CA PHE A 270 6.02 -22.76 -16.21
C PHE A 270 5.90 -23.34 -17.62
N LYS A 271 5.00 -24.30 -17.84
CA LYS A 271 4.71 -24.83 -19.17
C LYS A 271 4.28 -23.71 -20.13
N PHE A 272 3.41 -22.82 -19.66
CA PHE A 272 2.98 -21.70 -20.46
C PHE A 272 4.13 -20.73 -20.77
N ILE A 273 5.04 -20.47 -19.83
CA ILE A 273 6.24 -19.64 -20.07
C ILE A 273 7.10 -20.25 -21.21
N LEU A 274 7.21 -21.58 -21.26
CA LEU A 274 7.91 -22.26 -22.36
C LEU A 274 7.20 -22.03 -23.71
N THR A 275 5.87 -22.02 -23.74
CA THR A 275 5.11 -21.69 -24.94
C THR A 275 5.34 -20.23 -25.37
N VAL A 276 5.35 -19.29 -24.43
CA VAL A 276 5.69 -17.87 -24.75
C VAL A 276 7.11 -17.74 -25.30
N LYS A 277 8.07 -18.48 -24.72
CA LYS A 277 9.45 -18.52 -25.21
C LYS A 277 9.52 -19.03 -26.66
N SER A 278 8.77 -20.08 -27.01
CA SER A 278 8.79 -20.64 -28.35
C SER A 278 8.05 -19.78 -29.39
N ASN A 279 7.13 -18.92 -28.98
CA ASN A 279 6.34 -18.05 -29.87
C ASN A 279 6.51 -16.55 -29.58
N ILE A 280 7.76 -16.12 -29.41
CA ILE A 280 8.06 -14.72 -29.05
C ILE A 280 7.73 -13.72 -30.16
N ALA A 281 7.68 -14.14 -31.41
CA ALA A 281 7.38 -13.30 -32.55
C ALA A 281 5.87 -13.02 -32.75
N GLY A 282 5.01 -13.80 -32.13
CA GLY A 282 3.56 -13.68 -32.26
C GLY A 282 2.90 -12.85 -31.17
N GLU A 283 2.13 -13.50 -30.33
CA GLU A 283 1.30 -12.86 -29.29
C GLU A 283 2.13 -12.01 -28.32
N TYR A 284 3.36 -12.40 -28.02
CA TYR A 284 4.25 -11.62 -27.16
C TYR A 284 4.52 -10.21 -27.72
N GLN A 285 4.79 -10.08 -29.04
CA GLN A 285 5.02 -8.76 -29.65
C GLN A 285 3.75 -7.91 -29.63
N LYS A 286 2.59 -8.52 -29.87
CA LYS A 286 1.31 -7.83 -29.75
C LYS A 286 1.11 -7.23 -28.35
N LYS A 287 1.42 -8.00 -27.28
CA LYS A 287 1.35 -7.47 -25.90
C LYS A 287 2.26 -6.26 -25.72
N LYS A 288 3.48 -6.28 -26.27
CA LYS A 288 4.39 -5.15 -26.21
C LYS A 288 3.86 -3.93 -26.96
N GLU A 289 3.25 -4.10 -28.11
CA GLU A 289 2.63 -3.01 -28.87
C GLU A 289 1.48 -2.37 -28.10
N ASN A 290 0.62 -3.17 -27.47
CA ASN A 290 -0.46 -2.69 -26.61
C ASN A 290 0.09 -1.88 -25.43
N ILE A 291 1.17 -2.37 -24.78
CA ILE A 291 1.84 -1.63 -23.70
C ILE A 291 2.37 -0.28 -24.21
N ARG A 292 3.04 -0.23 -25.37
CA ARG A 292 3.53 1.02 -25.94
C ARG A 292 2.41 2.01 -26.21
N HIS A 293 1.27 1.52 -26.69
CA HIS A 293 0.09 2.36 -26.90
C HIS A 293 -0.41 2.93 -25.59
N TYR A 294 -0.63 2.07 -24.57
CA TYR A 294 -1.05 2.49 -23.24
C TYR A 294 -0.12 3.52 -22.60
N LEU A 295 1.19 3.38 -22.77
CA LEU A 295 2.18 4.29 -22.19
C LEU A 295 2.07 5.74 -22.71
N LYS A 296 1.43 5.97 -23.86
CA LYS A 296 1.17 7.32 -24.38
C LYS A 296 0.08 8.03 -23.59
N GLU A 297 -0.84 7.26 -23.02
CA GLU A 297 -2.03 7.74 -22.29
C GLU A 297 -1.93 7.51 -20.77
N MET A 298 -0.82 6.92 -20.33
CA MET A 298 -0.64 6.59 -18.90
C MET A 298 -0.66 7.85 -18.04
N LYS A 299 -1.59 7.87 -17.06
CA LYS A 299 -1.79 8.99 -16.14
C LYS A 299 -0.49 9.38 -15.42
N SER A 300 -0.14 10.65 -15.49
CA SER A 300 0.97 11.23 -14.75
C SER A 300 0.60 11.54 -13.29
N VAL A 301 1.61 11.67 -12.41
CA VAL A 301 1.40 12.16 -11.03
C VAL A 301 0.77 13.54 -11.02
N LYS A 302 1.09 14.41 -11.98
CA LYS A 302 0.51 15.76 -12.09
C LYS A 302 -0.99 15.71 -12.39
N GLU A 303 -1.43 14.84 -13.27
CA GLU A 303 -2.85 14.66 -13.59
C GLU A 303 -3.61 14.12 -12.39
N MET A 304 -3.09 13.09 -11.70
CA MET A 304 -3.65 12.59 -10.46
C MET A 304 -3.74 13.71 -9.40
N ALA A 305 -2.68 14.48 -9.21
CA ALA A 305 -2.67 15.58 -8.23
C ALA A 305 -3.72 16.67 -8.58
N ASN A 306 -3.92 16.96 -9.86
CA ASN A 306 -4.95 17.90 -10.30
C ASN A 306 -6.37 17.38 -10.03
N GLU A 307 -6.62 16.08 -10.16
CA GLU A 307 -7.91 15.47 -9.81
C GLU A 307 -8.18 15.63 -8.30
N TYR A 308 -7.20 15.33 -7.45
CA TYR A 308 -7.33 15.55 -6.01
C TYR A 308 -7.52 17.04 -5.66
N ALA A 309 -6.78 17.94 -6.30
CA ALA A 309 -6.92 19.38 -6.08
C ALA A 309 -8.34 19.90 -6.41
N ARG A 310 -8.95 19.42 -7.49
CA ARG A 310 -10.34 19.73 -7.82
C ARG A 310 -11.32 19.27 -6.73
N ILE A 311 -11.12 18.06 -6.20
CA ILE A 311 -11.94 17.52 -5.11
C ILE A 311 -11.76 18.37 -3.84
N TYR A 312 -10.52 18.72 -3.49
CA TYR A 312 -10.25 19.56 -2.31
C TYR A 312 -10.93 20.92 -2.43
N ASN A 313 -10.72 21.62 -3.54
CA ASN A 313 -11.31 22.93 -3.77
C ASN A 313 -12.85 22.87 -3.72
N LYS A 314 -13.46 21.88 -4.39
CA LYS A 314 -14.91 21.69 -4.33
C LYS A 314 -15.39 21.43 -2.91
N THR A 315 -14.68 20.63 -2.13
CA THR A 315 -15.06 20.27 -0.76
C THR A 315 -14.93 21.49 0.17
N ILE A 316 -13.82 22.22 0.10
CA ILE A 316 -13.57 23.40 0.96
C ILE A 316 -14.59 24.50 0.65
N ASN A 317 -14.85 24.80 -0.61
CA ASN A 317 -15.78 25.86 -1.02
C ASN A 317 -17.25 25.59 -0.63
N THR A 318 -17.62 24.33 -0.37
CA THR A 318 -18.98 23.96 0.08
C THR A 318 -19.14 24.02 1.61
N PHE A 319 -18.08 24.30 2.37
CA PHE A 319 -18.12 24.38 3.82
C PHE A 319 -17.69 25.76 4.28
N PRO A 320 -18.48 26.43 5.17
CA PRO A 320 -18.08 27.70 5.73
C PRO A 320 -16.80 27.54 6.55
N VAL A 321 -15.81 28.37 6.28
CA VAL A 321 -14.60 28.47 7.09
C VAL A 321 -15.00 28.93 8.49
N LEU A 322 -14.67 28.15 9.52
CA LEU A 322 -14.87 28.58 10.90
C LEU A 322 -13.97 29.76 11.20
N ALA A 323 -14.55 30.84 11.75
CA ALA A 323 -13.75 31.95 12.27
C ALA A 323 -12.94 31.45 13.48
N TYR A 324 -11.61 31.60 13.40
CA TYR A 324 -10.70 31.17 14.46
C TYR A 324 -10.17 32.38 15.22
N ASP A 325 -10.09 32.25 16.53
CA ASP A 325 -9.39 33.28 17.37
C ASP A 325 -7.89 33.18 17.09
N THR A 326 -7.35 34.27 16.56
CA THR A 326 -5.95 34.38 16.12
C THR A 326 -4.96 34.52 17.29
N ASN A 327 -5.38 34.97 18.47
CA ASN A 327 -4.49 35.28 19.58
C ASN A 327 -4.02 34.02 20.35
N ASP A 328 -4.85 32.98 20.43
CA ASP A 328 -4.49 31.71 21.07
C ASP A 328 -3.68 30.79 20.13
N THR A 329 -3.70 31.10 18.83
CA THR A 329 -3.11 30.21 17.79
C THR A 329 -1.58 30.31 17.80
N GLN A 330 -1.00 31.49 17.99
CA GLN A 330 0.45 31.74 17.90
C GLN A 330 1.21 31.03 19.04
N SER A 331 0.74 31.15 20.27
CA SER A 331 1.35 30.50 21.45
C SER A 331 1.30 28.98 21.35
N LYS A 332 0.26 28.44 20.73
CA LYS A 332 0.09 26.99 20.52
C LYS A 332 0.95 26.48 19.36
N ILE A 333 1.11 27.26 18.29
CA ILE A 333 2.04 26.93 17.19
C ILE A 333 3.48 26.91 17.72
N GLU A 334 3.84 27.89 18.57
CA GLU A 334 5.17 27.97 19.18
C GLU A 334 5.43 26.79 20.13
N PHE A 335 4.45 26.39 20.92
CA PHE A 335 4.51 25.18 21.74
C PHE A 335 4.74 23.93 20.90
N TYR A 336 4.03 23.77 19.78
CA TYR A 336 4.21 22.62 18.88
C TYR A 336 5.54 22.65 18.11
N LYS A 337 6.02 23.83 17.70
CA LYS A 337 7.37 24.00 17.13
C LYS A 337 8.44 23.58 18.14
N LYS A 338 8.34 24.04 19.37
CA LYS A 338 9.26 23.72 20.46
C LYS A 338 9.22 22.24 20.87
N SER A 339 8.05 21.60 20.82
CA SER A 339 7.90 20.17 21.08
C SER A 339 8.51 19.28 19.98
N ARG A 340 8.64 19.78 18.74
CA ARG A 340 9.35 19.11 17.63
C ARG A 340 10.87 19.13 17.80
N GLU A 341 11.40 20.23 18.33
CA GLU A 341 12.84 20.40 18.59
C GLU A 341 13.31 19.47 19.71
N LEU A 342 12.38 19.03 20.57
CA LEU A 342 12.63 18.10 21.71
C LEU A 342 12.55 16.61 21.31
N ASN A 343 12.95 16.24 20.09
CA ASN A 343 13.12 14.84 19.71
C ASN A 343 14.16 14.18 20.64
N PRO A 344 13.86 13.03 21.31
CA PRO A 344 14.79 12.35 22.20
C PRO A 344 16.15 12.01 21.57
N SER A 345 16.19 11.82 20.25
CA SER A 345 17.44 11.62 19.51
C SER A 345 18.27 12.88 19.32
N SER A 346 17.70 14.08 19.51
CA SER A 346 18.38 15.37 19.38
C SER A 346 18.70 16.02 20.73
N ILE A 347 18.23 15.47 21.86
CA ILE A 347 18.45 16.03 23.21
C ILE A 347 19.92 15.81 23.62
N LYS A 348 20.72 16.88 23.51
CA LYS A 348 22.16 16.84 23.80
C LYS A 348 22.50 17.28 25.23
N SER A 349 21.65 18.05 25.92
CA SER A 349 21.93 18.64 27.24
C SER A 349 21.04 18.10 28.36
N ILE A 350 21.51 18.23 29.62
CA ILE A 350 20.75 17.87 30.83
C ILE A 350 19.52 18.77 31.00
N GLN A 351 19.62 20.02 30.54
CA GLN A 351 18.54 21.01 30.65
C GLN A 351 17.38 20.67 29.68
N GLU A 352 17.69 20.30 28.44
CA GLU A 352 16.73 19.81 27.45
C GLU A 352 16.03 18.52 27.93
N LYS A 353 16.76 17.62 28.60
CA LYS A 353 16.16 16.42 29.20
C LYS A 353 15.18 16.72 30.31
N LYS A 354 15.43 17.77 31.14
CA LYS A 354 14.51 18.22 32.20
C LYS A 354 13.23 18.82 31.59
N GLU A 355 13.37 19.66 30.58
CA GLU A 355 12.23 20.28 29.88
C GLU A 355 11.39 19.26 29.13
N TYR A 356 12.00 18.30 28.44
CA TYR A 356 11.33 17.15 27.86
C TYR A 356 10.53 16.35 28.90
N LYS A 357 11.10 16.10 30.08
CA LYS A 357 10.43 15.40 31.17
C LYS A 357 9.21 16.18 31.71
N ARG A 358 9.32 17.52 31.78
CA ARG A 358 8.23 18.42 32.18
C ARG A 358 7.08 18.39 31.16
N ILE A 359 7.37 18.55 29.86
CA ILE A 359 6.40 18.49 28.77
C ILE A 359 5.73 17.10 28.72
N LYS A 360 6.49 16.03 28.86
CA LYS A 360 5.96 14.66 28.93
C LYS A 360 4.97 14.47 30.09
N ASN A 361 5.22 15.09 31.23
CA ASN A 361 4.34 15.02 32.39
C ASN A 361 3.05 15.83 32.19
N ILE A 362 3.12 17.00 31.54
CA ILE A 362 1.94 17.79 31.17
C ILE A 362 1.05 17.01 30.20
N ILE A 363 1.64 16.39 29.17
CA ILE A 363 0.90 15.57 28.20
C ILE A 363 0.25 14.38 28.92
N LYS A 364 0.95 13.70 29.83
CA LYS A 364 0.41 12.59 30.65
C LYS A 364 -0.74 13.02 31.56
N GLY A 365 -0.71 14.25 32.05
CA GLY A 365 -1.76 14.83 32.89
C GLY A 365 -3.04 15.21 32.14
N SER A 366 -2.99 15.35 30.82
CA SER A 366 -4.12 15.82 30.02
C SER A 366 -5.28 14.81 29.97
N ALA A 367 -6.52 15.30 29.93
CA ALA A 367 -7.71 14.46 29.85
C ALA A 367 -7.72 13.52 28.62
N PRO A 368 -7.33 13.95 27.42
CA PRO A 368 -7.21 13.06 26.25
C PRO A 368 -6.19 11.93 26.46
N PHE A 369 -5.05 12.21 27.13
CA PHE A 369 -4.06 11.19 27.42
C PHE A 369 -4.56 10.18 28.46
N LYS A 370 -5.22 10.63 29.52
CA LYS A 370 -5.81 9.74 30.56
C LYS A 370 -6.88 8.83 29.99
N ARG A 371 -7.67 9.31 29.01
CA ARG A 371 -8.66 8.51 28.29
C ARG A 371 -7.98 7.46 27.41
N ALA A 372 -7.02 7.88 26.56
CA ALA A 372 -6.25 6.96 25.72
C ALA A 372 -5.48 5.92 26.54
N PHE A 373 -4.99 6.28 27.74
CA PHE A 373 -4.30 5.36 28.64
C PHE A 373 -5.25 4.33 29.27
N ARG A 374 -6.50 4.73 29.59
CA ARG A 374 -7.55 3.80 30.07
C ARG A 374 -7.95 2.81 28.98
N GLU A 375 -8.14 3.28 27.75
CA GLU A 375 -8.44 2.44 26.59
C GLU A 375 -7.30 1.47 26.29
N MET A 376 -6.03 1.92 26.39
CA MET A 376 -4.86 1.05 26.28
C MET A 376 -4.76 0.04 27.43
N LYS A 377 -5.16 0.37 28.64
CA LYS A 377 -5.18 -0.56 29.77
C LYS A 377 -6.21 -1.66 29.54
N LEU A 378 -7.40 -1.30 29.06
CA LEU A 378 -8.44 -2.24 28.66
C LEU A 378 -7.95 -3.16 27.54
N TYR A 379 -7.32 -2.58 26.52
CA TYR A 379 -6.68 -3.31 25.41
C TYR A 379 -5.58 -4.25 25.92
N ARG A 380 -4.74 -3.80 26.85
CA ARG A 380 -3.66 -4.59 27.47
C ARG A 380 -4.17 -5.76 28.31
N GLU A 381 -5.27 -5.60 29.01
CA GLU A 381 -5.91 -6.67 29.79
C GLU A 381 -6.53 -7.72 28.86
N THR A 382 -7.10 -7.32 27.75
CA THR A 382 -7.62 -8.21 26.68
C THR A 382 -6.50 -8.99 25.98
N TYR A 383 -5.27 -8.45 25.95
CA TYR A 383 -4.11 -9.02 25.19
C TYR A 383 -2.96 -9.48 26.08
N LYS A 384 -3.22 -9.89 27.32
CA LYS A 384 -2.18 -10.29 28.31
C LYS A 384 -1.16 -11.32 27.81
N ASN A 385 -1.45 -12.11 26.78
CA ASN A 385 -0.67 -13.28 26.37
C ASN A 385 0.04 -13.19 25.01
N SER A 386 0.18 -12.01 24.38
CA SER A 386 0.85 -11.90 23.06
C SER A 386 2.29 -11.37 23.14
N LYS A 387 3.21 -12.01 22.41
CA LYS A 387 4.64 -11.63 22.28
C LYS A 387 4.91 -10.21 21.73
N TRP A 388 3.88 -9.46 21.38
CA TRP A 388 3.95 -8.10 20.81
C TRP A 388 4.01 -6.98 21.87
N ARG A 389 4.10 -7.35 23.13
CA ARG A 389 3.92 -6.50 24.31
C ARG A 389 4.79 -5.24 24.38
N ASN A 390 6.00 -5.23 23.86
CA ASN A 390 7.00 -4.21 24.20
C ASN A 390 7.37 -3.22 23.07
N LYS A 391 7.08 -3.52 21.81
CA LYS A 391 7.47 -2.64 20.68
C LYS A 391 6.38 -1.63 20.28
N ILE A 392 5.12 -1.92 20.57
CA ILE A 392 3.99 -1.09 20.13
C ILE A 392 3.77 0.10 21.08
N LEU A 393 3.98 -0.06 22.39
CA LEU A 393 3.62 0.94 23.39
C LEU A 393 4.42 2.26 23.27
N PHE A 394 5.71 2.19 22.92
CA PHE A 394 6.57 3.39 22.81
C PHE A 394 6.43 4.12 21.46
N LYS A 395 6.17 3.42 20.35
CA LYS A 395 5.92 4.04 19.05
C LYS A 395 4.58 4.79 18.99
N PHE A 396 3.54 4.34 19.69
CA PHE A 396 2.20 4.91 19.65
C PHE A 396 2.09 6.33 20.21
N ILE A 397 2.78 6.62 21.30
CA ILE A 397 2.74 7.96 21.93
C ILE A 397 3.48 8.99 21.06
N TRP A 398 4.53 8.58 20.38
CA TRP A 398 5.37 9.42 19.53
C TRP A 398 4.71 9.79 18.20
N TYR A 399 4.04 8.84 17.55
CA TYR A 399 3.36 9.08 16.28
C TYR A 399 2.16 10.03 16.42
N ARG A 400 1.50 10.08 17.57
CA ARG A 400 0.37 11.00 17.80
C ARG A 400 0.78 12.47 17.81
N ILE A 401 2.02 12.78 18.16
CA ILE A 401 2.59 14.15 18.16
C ILE A 401 3.15 14.51 16.78
N ILE A 402 3.65 13.51 16.02
CA ILE A 402 4.32 13.72 14.73
C ILE A 402 3.32 13.80 13.57
N CYS A 403 2.26 13.01 13.53
CA CYS A 403 1.29 13.01 12.42
C CYS A 403 0.47 14.30 12.30
N LEU A 404 0.35 15.11 13.36
CA LEU A 404 -0.29 16.42 13.28
C LEU A 404 0.54 17.47 12.50
N ASN A 405 1.77 17.16 12.14
CA ASN A 405 2.72 18.14 11.59
C ASN A 405 3.49 17.73 10.33
N THR A 406 3.29 16.55 9.75
CA THR A 406 4.15 16.05 8.66
C THR A 406 3.53 16.01 7.28
N CYS A 407 2.39 16.65 7.04
CA CYS A 407 1.84 16.75 5.67
C CYS A 407 2.77 17.47 4.67
N SER A 408 3.72 18.32 5.14
CA SER A 408 4.65 19.04 4.24
C SER A 408 6.00 18.34 4.00
N THR A 409 6.35 17.31 4.78
CA THR A 409 7.64 16.60 4.65
C THR A 409 7.49 15.16 4.15
N PHE A 410 6.29 14.60 4.15
CA PHE A 410 6.04 13.24 3.63
C PHE A 410 6.10 13.18 2.10
N THR A 411 5.82 14.29 1.41
CA THR A 411 5.93 14.40 -0.04
C THR A 411 7.38 14.37 -0.56
N LYS A 412 8.40 14.59 0.28
CA LYS A 412 9.81 14.59 -0.15
C LYS A 412 10.57 13.29 0.07
N LYS A 413 10.03 12.29 0.78
CA LYS A 413 10.78 11.08 1.15
C LYS A 413 10.19 9.78 0.59
N TYR A 414 9.01 9.83 -0.04
CA TYR A 414 8.33 8.65 -0.60
C TYR A 414 7.70 8.90 -1.99
N TYR A 415 8.14 9.99 -2.65
CA TYR A 415 7.87 10.24 -4.07
C TYR A 415 9.18 10.34 -4.84
#